data_d20c4a4ebb41e74a8998f7dbe4706618
#
_entry.id   d20c4a4ebb41e74a8998f7dbe4706618
#
_cell.length_a   1.000
_cell.length_b   1.000
_cell.length_c   1.000
_cell.angle_alpha   90.00
_cell.angle_beta   90.00
_cell.angle_gamma   90.00
#
_symmetry.space_group_name_H-M   'P 1'
#
loop_
_entity.id
_entity.type
_entity.pdbx_description
1 polymer ?
#
loop_
_entity_poly.entity_id
_entity_poly.type
_entity_poly.pdbx_seq_one_letter_code
_entity_poly.pdbx_strand_id
1 'polypeptide(L)'
;MELFYFTYGTEGQPFYGGWTEIEAPDEEAARALFRAVHPDKADGFLNCSSVYPEERFKKSRMFGPEGNFGFRCHERITVTRGVND
;
A
#
# COMPACT_ATOMS: atom_id res chain seq x y z
N MET A 1 -6.96 6.77 12.60
CA MET A 1 -6.23 6.41 11.36
C MET A 1 -5.86 4.95 11.39
N GLU A 2 -6.00 4.29 10.25
CA GLU A 2 -5.63 2.89 10.10
C GLU A 2 -4.53 2.77 9.06
N LEU A 3 -3.76 1.70 9.15
CA LEU A 3 -2.68 1.45 8.23
C LEU A 3 -3.09 0.39 7.22
N PHE A 4 -2.85 0.65 5.94
CA PHE A 4 -3.18 -0.27 4.86
C PHE A 4 -1.92 -0.57 4.06
N TYR A 5 -1.84 -1.80 3.56
CA TYR A 5 -0.66 -2.29 2.84
C TYR A 5 -1.04 -2.61 1.39
N PHE A 6 -0.36 -1.95 0.48
CA PHE A 6 -0.57 -2.13 -0.97
C PHE A 6 0.62 -2.92 -1.49
N THR A 7 0.41 -4.18 -1.81
CA THR A 7 1.51 -5.08 -2.16
C THR A 7 1.80 -5.14 -3.65
N TYR A 8 3.04 -5.42 -3.99
CA TYR A 8 3.52 -5.44 -5.36
C TYR A 8 4.07 -6.81 -5.70
N GLY A 9 3.20 -7.70 -6.12
CA GLY A 9 3.60 -9.07 -6.45
C GLY A 9 3.82 -9.33 -7.93
N THR A 10 3.70 -8.30 -8.77
CA THR A 10 3.79 -8.44 -10.20
C THR A 10 4.81 -7.47 -10.77
N GLU A 11 5.65 -7.99 -11.66
CA GLU A 11 6.64 -7.17 -12.35
C GLU A 11 5.95 -6.03 -13.09
N GLY A 12 6.56 -4.86 -13.06
CA GLY A 12 5.98 -3.67 -13.68
C GLY A 12 5.21 -2.78 -12.72
N GLN A 13 4.92 -3.27 -11.52
CA GLN A 13 4.32 -2.45 -10.48
C GLN A 13 5.40 -1.59 -9.82
N PRO A 14 5.00 -0.51 -9.10
CA PRO A 14 5.98 0.48 -8.63
C PRO A 14 7.18 -0.05 -7.87
N PHE A 15 6.97 -0.96 -6.94
CA PHE A 15 8.06 -1.48 -6.11
C PHE A 15 7.96 -2.99 -6.01
N TYR A 16 8.13 -3.65 -7.14
CA TYR A 16 7.99 -5.10 -7.23
C TYR A 16 8.75 -5.82 -6.12
N GLY A 17 8.03 -6.64 -5.40
CA GLY A 17 8.61 -7.41 -4.29
C GLY A 17 8.44 -6.78 -2.93
N GLY A 18 7.88 -5.58 -2.86
CA GLY A 18 7.68 -4.90 -1.59
C GLY A 18 6.23 -4.45 -1.43
N TRP A 19 6.04 -3.38 -0.70
CA TRP A 19 4.72 -2.82 -0.49
C TRP A 19 4.81 -1.33 -0.15
N THR A 20 3.65 -0.66 -0.29
CA THR A 20 3.47 0.71 0.15
C THR A 20 2.54 0.69 1.35
N GLU A 21 2.88 1.41 2.40
CA GLU A 21 2.04 1.55 3.58
C GLU A 21 1.32 2.90 3.51
N ILE A 22 0.01 2.88 3.68
CA ILE A 22 -0.78 4.11 3.65
C ILE A 22 -1.60 4.22 4.93
N GLU A 23 -1.42 5.33 5.62
CA GLU A 23 -2.21 5.64 6.80
C GLU A 23 -3.39 6.49 6.39
N ALA A 24 -4.60 6.04 6.68
CA ALA A 24 -5.81 6.71 6.25
C ALA A 24 -6.98 6.37 7.18
N PRO A 25 -8.07 7.15 7.13
CA PRO A 25 -9.23 6.85 7.98
C PRO A 25 -9.88 5.51 7.68
N ASP A 26 -9.90 5.11 6.41
CA ASP A 26 -10.48 3.84 5.98
C ASP A 26 -9.86 3.41 4.67
N GLU A 27 -10.24 2.23 4.21
CA GLU A 27 -9.66 1.66 3.00
C GLU A 27 -9.98 2.49 1.76
N GLU A 28 -11.17 3.05 1.67
CA GLU A 28 -11.54 3.87 0.51
C GLU A 28 -10.63 5.08 0.39
N ALA A 29 -10.36 5.75 1.52
CA ALA A 29 -9.44 6.88 1.53
C ALA A 29 -8.02 6.45 1.18
N ALA A 30 -7.61 5.28 1.67
CA ALA A 30 -6.29 4.75 1.37
C ALA A 30 -6.13 4.49 -0.13
N ARG A 31 -7.16 3.91 -0.77
CA ARG A 31 -7.14 3.66 -2.21
C ARG A 31 -7.07 4.95 -3.01
N ALA A 32 -7.78 5.98 -2.57
CA ALA A 32 -7.74 7.27 -3.24
C ALA A 32 -6.35 7.90 -3.15
N LEU A 33 -5.71 7.79 -1.98
CA LEU A 33 -4.35 8.29 -1.80
C LEU A 33 -3.36 7.52 -2.67
N PHE A 34 -3.53 6.21 -2.74
CA PHE A 34 -2.66 5.38 -3.56
C PHE A 34 -2.75 5.80 -5.04
N ARG A 35 -3.98 6.01 -5.54
CA ARG A 35 -4.16 6.45 -6.93
C ARG A 35 -3.58 7.82 -7.20
N ALA A 36 -3.56 8.68 -6.21
CA ALA A 36 -3.00 10.01 -6.37
C ALA A 36 -1.48 9.95 -6.59
N VAL A 37 -0.82 8.96 -5.97
CA VAL A 37 0.63 8.80 -6.09
C VAL A 37 0.99 7.86 -7.23
N HIS A 38 0.23 6.79 -7.38
CA HIS A 38 0.45 5.77 -8.42
C HIS A 38 -0.82 5.60 -9.23
N PRO A 39 -0.93 6.29 -10.36
CA PRO A 39 -2.12 6.18 -11.21
C PRO A 39 -2.38 4.75 -11.67
N ASP A 40 -3.65 4.44 -11.88
CA ASP A 40 -4.04 3.11 -12.34
C ASP A 40 -3.34 2.78 -13.66
N LYS A 41 -2.88 1.55 -13.79
CA LYS A 41 -2.29 1.07 -15.05
C LYS A 41 -3.40 0.77 -16.05
N ALA A 42 -4.53 0.32 -15.57
CA ALA A 42 -5.69 0.06 -16.40
C ALA A 42 -6.88 0.71 -15.72
N ASP A 43 -7.82 1.19 -16.48
CA ASP A 43 -8.97 1.91 -15.95
C ASP A 43 -9.67 1.15 -14.84
N GLY A 44 -9.73 1.75 -13.66
CA GLY A 44 -10.40 1.16 -12.52
C GLY A 44 -9.58 0.17 -11.72
N PHE A 45 -8.35 -0.14 -12.14
CA PHE A 45 -7.52 -1.11 -11.44
C PHE A 45 -6.31 -0.45 -10.79
N LEU A 46 -6.18 -0.61 -9.49
CA LEU A 46 -5.04 -0.09 -8.77
C LEU A 46 -3.74 -0.71 -9.28
N ASN A 47 -2.68 0.07 -9.29
CA ASN A 47 -1.37 -0.39 -9.73
C ASN A 47 -0.65 -1.13 -8.61
N CYS A 48 -1.29 -2.18 -8.10
CA CYS A 48 -0.76 -3.03 -7.04
C CYS A 48 -1.42 -4.40 -7.16
N SER A 49 -0.91 -5.36 -6.41
CA SER A 49 -1.47 -6.72 -6.43
C SER A 49 -2.63 -6.89 -5.46
N SER A 50 -2.50 -6.37 -4.27
CA SER A 50 -3.51 -6.54 -3.23
C SER A 50 -3.47 -5.41 -2.24
N VAL A 51 -4.57 -5.21 -1.54
CA VAL A 51 -4.68 -4.22 -0.47
C VAL A 51 -5.09 -4.96 0.79
N TYR A 52 -4.35 -4.75 1.86
CA TYR A 52 -4.62 -5.40 3.14
C TYR A 52 -4.71 -4.38 4.26
N PRO A 53 -5.68 -4.55 5.18
CA PRO A 53 -5.61 -3.81 6.44
C PRO A 53 -4.45 -4.36 7.28
N GLU A 54 -3.93 -3.55 8.17
CA GLU A 54 -2.75 -3.90 8.96
C GLU A 54 -2.86 -5.26 9.63
N GLU A 55 -3.97 -5.51 10.29
CA GLU A 55 -4.14 -6.76 11.02
C GLU A 55 -4.01 -7.99 10.13
N ARG A 56 -4.63 -7.95 8.95
CA ARG A 56 -4.56 -9.07 8.03
C ARG A 56 -3.18 -9.21 7.42
N PHE A 57 -2.54 -8.10 7.11
CA PHE A 57 -1.22 -8.15 6.49
C PHE A 57 -0.19 -8.74 7.45
N LYS A 58 -0.21 -8.30 8.69
CA LYS A 58 0.76 -8.78 9.68
C LYS A 58 0.58 -10.25 10.03
N LYS A 59 -0.61 -10.78 9.84
CA LYS A 59 -0.87 -12.21 10.04
C LYS A 59 -0.49 -13.03 8.82
N SER A 60 -0.24 -12.39 7.69
CA SER A 60 0.15 -13.09 6.48
C SER A 60 1.64 -13.37 6.49
N ARG A 61 2.07 -14.25 5.60
CA ARG A 61 3.50 -14.54 5.48
C ARG A 61 4.25 -13.44 4.73
N MET A 62 3.53 -12.50 4.17
CA MET A 62 4.17 -11.42 3.43
C MET A 62 4.88 -10.45 4.36
N PHE A 63 4.41 -10.34 5.60
CA PHE A 63 5.04 -9.45 6.57
C PHE A 63 6.07 -10.25 7.36
N GLY A 64 7.26 -10.35 6.82
CA GLY A 64 8.33 -11.08 7.49
C GLY A 64 9.53 -11.24 6.59
N PRO A 65 10.62 -11.79 7.10
CA PRO A 65 11.88 -11.89 6.36
C PRO A 65 11.79 -12.65 5.05
N GLU A 66 10.85 -13.58 4.94
CA GLU A 66 10.71 -14.39 3.73
C GLU A 66 9.52 -14.00 2.89
N GLY A 67 8.76 -12.99 3.31
CA GLY A 67 7.63 -12.53 2.55
C GLY A 67 8.00 -11.34 1.70
N ASN A 68 7.30 -11.15 0.60
CA ASN A 68 7.51 -10.03 -0.31
C ASN A 68 8.98 -9.72 -0.55
N PHE A 69 9.73 -10.75 -0.92
CA PHE A 69 11.17 -10.64 -1.18
C PHE A 69 11.96 -10.05 -0.03
N GLY A 70 11.65 -10.48 1.18
CA GLY A 70 12.47 -10.17 2.31
C GLY A 70 12.05 -8.97 3.14
N PHE A 71 10.78 -8.80 3.37
CA PHE A 71 10.32 -7.79 4.31
C PHE A 71 10.65 -6.37 3.83
N ARG A 72 9.87 -5.87 2.88
CA ARG A 72 10.18 -4.56 2.30
C ARG A 72 9.02 -3.60 2.27
N CYS A 73 9.08 -2.63 3.15
CA CYS A 73 8.27 -1.43 3.02
C CYS A 73 9.07 -0.47 2.15
N HIS A 74 8.61 -0.21 0.95
CA HIS A 74 9.30 0.68 0.02
C HIS A 74 8.84 2.13 0.11
N GLU A 75 7.64 2.32 0.63
CA GLU A 75 7.08 3.65 0.64
C GLU A 75 6.03 3.75 1.73
N ARG A 76 5.98 4.87 2.40
CA ARG A 76 4.91 5.14 3.36
C ARG A 76 4.26 6.46 2.99
N ILE A 77 2.95 6.43 2.82
CA ILE A 77 2.17 7.62 2.51
C ILE A 77 1.30 7.93 3.72
N THR A 78 1.41 9.14 4.22
CA THR A 78 0.59 9.56 5.35
C THR A 78 -0.19 10.80 4.94
N VAL A 79 -1.39 10.92 5.47
CA VAL A 79 -2.15 12.14 5.28
C VAL A 79 -1.53 13.19 6.18
N THR A 80 -0.94 14.19 5.56
CA THR A 80 -0.41 15.31 6.32
C THR A 80 -1.51 16.34 6.42
N ARG A 81 -1.92 16.63 7.63
CA ARG A 81 -2.88 17.68 7.82
C ARG A 81 -2.20 18.99 7.52
N GLY A 82 -2.87 19.81 6.74
CA GLY A 82 -2.32 21.10 6.38
C GLY A 82 -2.19 21.99 7.61
N VAL A 83 -1.41 23.06 7.45
CA VAL A 83 -1.23 24.00 8.55
C VAL A 83 -2.51 24.66 8.99
N ASN A 84 -3.53 24.54 8.17
CA ASN A 84 -4.85 25.13 8.48
C ASN A 84 -5.77 24.16 9.17
N ASP A 85 -5.35 22.98 9.37
CA ASP A 85 -6.18 21.93 9.96
C ASP A 85 -6.17 21.99 11.45
#